data_22aec8f900000795ce17941caf831c5c
#
_entry.id   22aec8f900000795ce17941caf831c5c
#
_cell.length_a   1.000
_cell.length_b   1.000
_cell.length_c   1.000
_cell.angle_alpha   90.00
_cell.angle_beta   90.00
_cell.angle_gamma   90.00
#
_symmetry.space_group_name_H-M   'P 1'
#
loop_
_entity.id
_entity.type
_entity.pdbx_description
1 polymer ?
#
loop_
_entity_poly.entity_id
_entity_poly.type
_entity_poly.pdbx_seq_one_letter_code
_entity_poly.pdbx_strand_id
1 'polypeptide(L)'
;MKNSIEIEIPEMGKIKFESLRDTNKKSKNIPIKNSKYIKTISYNELEKYLNNEYILSLLKKRNKIRVFESKAINMISRYRYDVFVKYYYVQSYITKTNYKLAKEIYLEHIKSFNNFSEPDGRKEKPEDFINNFNKLIKNIQKDGIDKTIIPITKNGEIIDGAHRLAIALYFNLKVPFVMFDLLDANYNKQFFINRGFNEKYAKIIDKEIVEKNNYNIDLEGIKKWRKKIIQKYLWYCVP
;
A
#
# COMPACT_ATOMS: atom_id res chain seq x y z
N MET A 1 -7.24 24.54 -10.55
CA MET A 1 -8.45 23.70 -10.42
C MET A 1 -8.06 22.46 -9.65
N LYS A 2 -8.77 22.13 -8.55
CA LYS A 2 -8.59 20.83 -7.88
C LYS A 2 -9.15 19.76 -8.80
N ASN A 3 -8.29 18.92 -9.35
CA ASN A 3 -8.74 17.78 -10.13
C ASN A 3 -9.20 16.71 -9.14
N SER A 4 -10.47 16.42 -9.12
CA SER A 4 -11.05 15.34 -8.32
C SER A 4 -11.75 14.34 -9.24
N ILE A 5 -11.61 13.05 -8.94
CA ILE A 5 -12.43 11.99 -9.53
C ILE A 5 -13.34 11.47 -8.43
N GLU A 6 -14.62 11.35 -8.72
CA GLU A 6 -15.57 10.67 -7.86
C GLU A 6 -15.73 9.24 -8.36
N ILE A 7 -15.57 8.27 -7.46
CA ILE A 7 -15.86 6.86 -7.72
C ILE A 7 -17.00 6.47 -6.78
N GLU A 8 -18.06 5.93 -7.34
CA GLU A 8 -19.17 5.38 -6.56
C GLU A 8 -18.81 3.95 -6.15
N ILE A 9 -18.74 3.73 -4.84
CA ILE A 9 -18.56 2.39 -4.28
C ILE A 9 -19.90 1.94 -3.72
N PRO A 10 -20.42 0.76 -4.11
CA PRO A 10 -21.64 0.23 -3.54
C PRO A 10 -21.60 0.30 -2.01
N GLU A 11 -22.73 0.68 -1.39
CA GLU A 11 -22.93 0.82 0.06
C GLU A 11 -22.15 1.94 0.77
N MET A 12 -21.18 2.56 0.10
CA MET A 12 -20.37 3.63 0.70
C MET A 12 -20.58 4.99 0.05
N GLY A 13 -21.33 5.03 -1.05
CA GLY A 13 -21.55 6.25 -1.82
C GLY A 13 -20.30 6.71 -2.58
N LYS A 14 -20.30 7.96 -2.98
CA LYS A 14 -19.25 8.55 -3.80
C LYS A 14 -18.00 8.84 -2.98
N ILE A 15 -16.88 8.27 -3.37
CA ILE A 15 -15.54 8.60 -2.84
C ILE A 15 -14.87 9.56 -3.80
N LYS A 16 -14.49 10.72 -3.27
CA LYS A 16 -13.78 11.73 -4.01
C LYS A 16 -12.27 11.55 -3.82
N PHE A 17 -11.57 11.31 -4.92
CA PHE A 17 -10.12 11.31 -4.95
C PHE A 17 -9.64 12.72 -5.28
N GLU A 18 -8.95 13.37 -4.34
CA GLU A 18 -8.37 14.69 -4.55
C GLU A 18 -6.86 14.57 -4.77
N SER A 19 -6.36 15.17 -5.84
CA SER A 19 -4.93 15.37 -5.99
C SER A 19 -4.48 16.46 -5.02
N LEU A 20 -3.59 16.10 -4.10
CA LEU A 20 -3.00 17.03 -3.13
C LEU A 20 -1.74 17.71 -3.66
N ARG A 21 -1.30 17.33 -4.86
CA ARG A 21 -0.10 17.87 -5.50
C ARG A 21 -0.48 18.62 -6.77
N ASP A 22 0.28 19.65 -7.05
CA ASP A 22 0.15 20.39 -8.31
C ASP A 22 0.51 19.44 -9.47
N THR A 23 -0.53 18.93 -10.14
CA THR A 23 -0.40 18.01 -11.27
C THR A 23 0.11 18.67 -12.56
N ASN A 24 0.21 20.01 -12.59
CA ASN A 24 0.66 20.75 -13.77
C ASN A 24 2.17 20.71 -13.99
N LYS A 25 2.96 20.28 -12.99
CA LYS A 25 4.38 20.00 -13.21
C LYS A 25 4.53 18.69 -13.96
N LYS A 26 4.74 18.75 -15.26
CA LYS A 26 5.19 17.61 -16.08
C LYS A 26 6.57 17.17 -15.58
N SER A 27 6.62 16.34 -14.56
CA SER A 27 7.86 15.71 -14.14
C SER A 27 8.24 14.68 -15.20
N LYS A 28 9.37 14.90 -15.88
CA LYS A 28 10.01 13.89 -16.73
C LYS A 28 10.65 12.78 -15.89
N ASN A 29 10.75 12.97 -14.59
CA ASN A 29 11.45 12.08 -13.68
C ASN A 29 10.49 11.06 -13.05
N ILE A 30 11.00 9.86 -12.83
CA ILE A 30 10.30 8.81 -12.09
C ILE A 30 10.14 9.29 -10.65
N PRO A 31 8.91 9.34 -10.09
CA PRO A 31 8.64 9.96 -8.79
C PRO A 31 9.21 9.16 -7.61
N ILE A 32 9.50 7.88 -7.81
CA ILE A 32 10.05 7.01 -6.77
C ILE A 32 11.58 7.05 -6.80
N LYS A 33 12.17 7.42 -5.68
CA LYS A 33 13.65 7.48 -5.52
C LYS A 33 14.29 6.11 -5.76
N ASN A 34 15.49 6.15 -6.35
CA ASN A 34 16.31 4.95 -6.62
C ASN A 34 15.58 3.87 -7.44
N SER A 35 14.69 4.29 -8.32
CA SER A 35 14.00 3.39 -9.23
C SER A 35 14.92 2.93 -10.34
N LYS A 36 14.83 1.65 -10.69
CA LYS A 36 15.53 1.04 -11.82
C LYS A 36 14.51 0.56 -12.85
N TYR A 37 14.74 0.87 -14.11
CA TYR A 37 14.00 0.24 -15.21
C TYR A 37 14.33 -1.25 -15.24
N ILE A 38 13.30 -2.11 -15.41
CA ILE A 38 13.47 -3.55 -15.49
C ILE A 38 13.20 -4.05 -16.91
N LYS A 39 12.00 -3.75 -17.42
CA LYS A 39 11.51 -4.26 -18.71
C LYS A 39 10.36 -3.43 -19.25
N THR A 40 10.04 -3.67 -20.50
CA THR A 40 8.78 -3.20 -21.11
C THR A 40 7.88 -4.41 -21.35
N ILE A 41 6.61 -4.28 -21.01
CA ILE A 41 5.59 -5.31 -21.18
C ILE A 41 4.46 -4.80 -22.07
N SER A 42 3.70 -5.74 -22.63
CA SER A 42 2.45 -5.46 -23.33
C SER A 42 1.29 -5.27 -22.33
N TYR A 43 0.16 -4.77 -22.83
CA TYR A 43 -1.08 -4.72 -22.06
C TYR A 43 -1.51 -6.12 -21.58
N ASN A 44 -1.54 -7.12 -22.49
CA ASN A 44 -1.93 -8.49 -22.16
C ASN A 44 -1.01 -9.15 -21.11
N GLU A 45 0.26 -8.74 -21.08
CA GLU A 45 1.18 -9.20 -20.03
C GLU A 45 0.84 -8.54 -18.70
N LEU A 46 0.50 -7.24 -18.68
CA LEU A 46 0.13 -6.52 -17.46
C LEU A 46 -1.15 -7.08 -16.82
N GLU A 47 -2.14 -7.49 -17.62
CA GLU A 47 -3.38 -8.11 -17.15
C GLU A 47 -3.13 -9.32 -16.21
N LYS A 48 -2.05 -10.05 -16.43
CA LYS A 48 -1.67 -11.20 -15.58
C LYS A 48 -1.24 -10.79 -14.16
N TYR A 49 -0.90 -9.52 -13.95
CA TYR A 49 -0.40 -9.00 -12.67
C TYR A 49 -1.39 -8.08 -11.95
N LEU A 50 -2.37 -7.53 -12.67
CA LEU A 50 -3.36 -6.60 -12.14
C LEU A 50 -4.76 -7.18 -12.30
N ASN A 51 -5.46 -7.32 -11.17
CA ASN A 51 -6.85 -7.78 -11.14
C ASN A 51 -7.86 -6.62 -11.06
N ASN A 52 -7.43 -5.39 -11.36
CA ASN A 52 -8.27 -4.21 -11.27
C ASN A 52 -8.70 -3.79 -12.67
N GLU A 53 -9.93 -4.15 -13.05
CA GLU A 53 -10.49 -3.88 -14.38
C GLU A 53 -10.55 -2.39 -14.71
N TYR A 54 -10.82 -1.54 -13.73
CA TYR A 54 -10.83 -0.09 -13.94
C TYR A 54 -9.44 0.40 -14.35
N ILE A 55 -8.40 0.03 -13.61
CA ILE A 55 -7.02 0.41 -13.96
C ILE A 55 -6.64 -0.14 -15.33
N LEU A 56 -6.99 -1.38 -15.61
CA LEU A 56 -6.73 -2.02 -16.90
C LEU A 56 -7.45 -1.31 -18.05
N SER A 57 -8.70 -0.87 -17.87
CA SER A 57 -9.46 -0.15 -18.89
C SER A 57 -8.78 1.15 -19.34
N LEU A 58 -8.08 1.82 -18.43
CA LEU A 58 -7.35 3.07 -18.70
C LEU A 58 -6.12 2.86 -19.58
N LEU A 59 -5.65 1.63 -19.73
CA LEU A 59 -4.43 1.27 -20.46
C LEU A 59 -4.68 0.53 -21.76
N LYS A 60 -5.90 0.15 -22.10
CA LYS A 60 -6.23 -0.67 -23.29
C LYS A 60 -5.56 -0.21 -24.60
N LYS A 61 -5.20 1.07 -24.70
CA LYS A 61 -4.55 1.66 -25.89
C LYS A 61 -3.02 1.68 -25.83
N ARG A 62 -2.38 1.20 -24.74
CA ARG A 62 -0.93 1.27 -24.59
C ARG A 62 -0.26 -0.06 -24.93
N ASN A 63 0.45 -0.09 -26.06
CA ASN A 63 1.19 -1.29 -26.51
C ASN A 63 2.54 -1.49 -25.78
N LYS A 64 3.06 -0.49 -25.10
CA LYS A 64 4.35 -0.53 -24.41
C LYS A 64 4.24 0.11 -23.02
N ILE A 65 4.39 -0.71 -22.00
CA ILE A 65 4.29 -0.29 -20.60
C ILE A 65 5.63 -0.56 -19.93
N ARG A 66 6.29 0.51 -19.45
CA ARG A 66 7.57 0.39 -18.78
C ARG A 66 7.37 -0.04 -17.33
N VAL A 67 8.04 -1.09 -16.93
CA VAL A 67 8.11 -1.59 -15.56
C VAL A 67 9.40 -1.14 -14.91
N PHE A 68 9.28 -0.60 -13.71
CA PHE A 68 10.40 -0.20 -12.87
C PHE A 68 10.36 -0.99 -11.56
N GLU A 69 11.46 -1.01 -10.84
CA GLU A 69 11.51 -1.53 -9.47
C GLU A 69 12.11 -0.51 -8.51
N SER A 70 11.66 -0.53 -7.27
CA SER A 70 12.30 0.18 -6.17
C SER A 70 12.10 -0.57 -4.86
N LYS A 71 12.87 -0.23 -3.82
CA LYS A 71 12.61 -0.77 -2.48
C LYS A 71 11.25 -0.28 -1.98
N ALA A 72 10.50 -1.15 -1.32
CA ALA A 72 9.20 -0.84 -0.76
C ALA A 72 9.19 0.44 0.09
N ILE A 73 10.28 0.69 0.84
CA ILE A 73 10.43 1.89 1.69
C ILE A 73 10.40 3.19 0.89
N ASN A 74 10.83 3.20 -0.37
CA ASN A 74 10.79 4.39 -1.21
C ASN A 74 9.41 4.69 -1.79
N MET A 75 8.46 3.75 -1.65
CA MET A 75 7.08 3.83 -2.16
C MET A 75 6.08 4.22 -1.07
N ILE A 76 6.55 4.42 0.18
CA ILE A 76 5.69 4.81 1.29
C ILE A 76 5.38 6.30 1.25
N SER A 77 4.13 6.64 1.50
CA SER A 77 3.64 8.00 1.56
C SER A 77 2.79 8.23 2.82
N ARG A 78 2.82 9.44 3.35
CA ARG A 78 1.93 9.88 4.45
C ARG A 78 0.45 9.91 4.05
N TYR A 79 0.18 9.90 2.76
CA TYR A 79 -1.20 9.87 2.22
C TYR A 79 -1.78 8.47 2.11
N ARG A 80 -1.01 7.45 2.46
CA ARG A 80 -1.40 6.05 2.43
C ARG A 80 -1.28 5.41 3.82
N TYR A 81 -2.10 5.94 4.75
CA TYR A 81 -2.16 5.44 6.14
C TYR A 81 -2.56 3.96 6.22
N ASP A 82 -3.35 3.50 5.26
CA ASP A 82 -3.75 2.11 5.10
C ASP A 82 -2.55 1.14 4.98
N VAL A 83 -1.44 1.57 4.42
CA VAL A 83 -0.21 0.75 4.35
C VAL A 83 0.39 0.54 5.73
N PHE A 84 0.35 1.56 6.60
CA PHE A 84 0.89 1.45 7.96
C PHE A 84 0.05 0.52 8.84
N VAL A 85 -1.27 0.59 8.73
CA VAL A 85 -2.17 -0.35 9.43
C VAL A 85 -1.89 -1.79 9.01
N LYS A 86 -1.77 -2.03 7.71
CA LYS A 86 -1.45 -3.35 7.16
C LYS A 86 -0.04 -3.81 7.55
N TYR A 87 0.93 -2.90 7.61
CA TYR A 87 2.28 -3.20 8.08
C TYR A 87 2.29 -3.66 9.54
N TYR A 88 1.57 -2.96 10.43
CA TYR A 88 1.42 -3.35 11.83
C TYR A 88 0.82 -4.77 11.96
N TYR A 89 -0.19 -5.07 11.13
CA TYR A 89 -0.75 -6.41 11.07
C TYR A 89 0.29 -7.47 10.66
N VAL A 90 1.05 -7.22 9.58
CA VAL A 90 2.10 -8.14 9.09
C VAL A 90 3.14 -8.38 10.17
N GLN A 91 3.64 -7.32 10.80
CA GLN A 91 4.61 -7.41 11.90
C GLN A 91 4.08 -8.28 13.04
N SER A 92 2.85 -8.00 13.50
CA SER A 92 2.23 -8.73 14.61
C SER A 92 1.91 -10.18 14.25
N TYR A 93 1.53 -10.45 13.00
CA TYR A 93 1.31 -11.82 12.51
C TYR A 93 2.58 -12.65 12.51
N ILE A 94 3.70 -12.09 12.05
CA ILE A 94 4.99 -12.79 11.98
C ILE A 94 5.60 -12.97 13.37
N THR A 95 5.64 -11.91 14.17
CA THR A 95 6.28 -11.92 15.50
C THR A 95 5.42 -12.54 16.59
N LYS A 96 4.12 -12.76 16.32
CA LYS A 96 3.10 -13.17 17.29
C LYS A 96 2.87 -12.18 18.44
N THR A 97 3.43 -10.99 18.36
CA THR A 97 3.29 -9.95 19.37
C THR A 97 2.04 -9.12 19.09
N ASN A 98 1.15 -8.97 20.06
CA ASN A 98 -0.10 -8.18 19.94
C ASN A 98 -1.01 -8.59 18.76
N TYR A 99 -0.92 -9.84 18.29
CA TYR A 99 -1.61 -10.29 17.09
C TYR A 99 -3.13 -10.13 17.18
N LYS A 100 -3.73 -10.39 18.34
CA LYS A 100 -5.19 -10.20 18.54
C LYS A 100 -5.58 -8.75 18.30
N LEU A 101 -4.87 -7.81 18.92
CA LEU A 101 -5.11 -6.37 18.75
C LEU A 101 -4.87 -5.92 17.31
N ALA A 102 -3.80 -6.38 16.68
CA ALA A 102 -3.51 -6.05 15.30
C ALA A 102 -4.60 -6.56 14.33
N LYS A 103 -5.18 -7.73 14.61
CA LYS A 103 -6.32 -8.27 13.87
C LYS A 103 -7.55 -7.37 14.01
N GLU A 104 -7.87 -6.94 15.23
CA GLU A 104 -8.98 -6.04 15.50
C GLU A 104 -8.80 -4.70 14.77
N ILE A 105 -7.63 -4.09 14.88
CA ILE A 105 -7.30 -2.82 14.20
C ILE A 105 -7.41 -2.97 12.68
N TYR A 106 -6.88 -4.06 12.11
CA TYR A 106 -6.96 -4.32 10.67
C TYR A 106 -8.41 -4.47 10.19
N LEU A 107 -9.23 -5.24 10.90
CA LEU A 107 -10.64 -5.43 10.53
C LEU A 107 -11.44 -4.13 10.62
N GLU A 108 -11.21 -3.33 11.66
CA GLU A 108 -11.87 -2.03 11.76
C GLU A 108 -11.44 -1.06 10.66
N HIS A 109 -10.16 -1.10 10.28
CA HIS A 109 -9.67 -0.36 9.12
C HIS A 109 -10.37 -0.81 7.82
N ILE A 110 -10.53 -2.12 7.57
CA ILE A 110 -11.27 -2.60 6.40
C ILE A 110 -12.73 -2.17 6.45
N LYS A 111 -13.38 -2.27 7.63
CA LYS A 111 -14.74 -1.78 7.82
C LYS A 111 -14.87 -0.30 7.47
N SER A 112 -13.97 0.55 7.95
CA SER A 112 -13.98 1.99 7.66
C SER A 112 -13.61 2.30 6.20
N PHE A 113 -12.93 1.39 5.49
CA PHE A 113 -12.57 1.56 4.09
C PHE A 113 -13.71 1.21 3.14
N ASN A 114 -14.28 0.00 3.25
CA ASN A 114 -15.25 -0.54 2.29
C ASN A 114 -16.36 -1.39 2.92
N ASN A 115 -16.49 -1.34 4.25
CA ASN A 115 -17.49 -2.13 5.00
C ASN A 115 -17.49 -3.63 4.64
N PHE A 116 -16.30 -4.21 4.43
CA PHE A 116 -16.06 -5.59 3.99
C PHE A 116 -16.64 -5.95 2.61
N SER A 117 -17.03 -4.96 1.81
CA SER A 117 -17.52 -5.19 0.45
C SER A 117 -16.42 -4.92 -0.57
N GLU A 118 -16.07 -5.91 -1.38
CA GLU A 118 -15.19 -5.72 -2.54
C GLU A 118 -16.02 -5.74 -3.82
N PRO A 119 -15.71 -4.85 -4.79
CA PRO A 119 -16.50 -4.75 -6.04
C PRO A 119 -16.58 -6.05 -6.85
N ASP A 120 -15.62 -6.96 -6.64
CA ASP A 120 -15.55 -8.24 -7.33
C ASP A 120 -16.22 -9.40 -6.57
N GLY A 121 -16.84 -9.14 -5.42
CA GLY A 121 -17.55 -10.11 -4.60
C GLY A 121 -16.70 -11.25 -4.01
N ARG A 122 -15.37 -11.18 -4.13
CA ARG A 122 -14.46 -12.25 -3.66
C ARG A 122 -14.28 -12.31 -2.16
N LYS A 123 -14.66 -11.24 -1.46
CA LYS A 123 -14.59 -11.14 0.00
C LYS A 123 -15.83 -10.40 0.50
N GLU A 124 -16.58 -11.04 1.38
CA GLU A 124 -17.82 -10.52 1.92
C GLU A 124 -17.86 -10.55 3.44
N LYS A 125 -16.95 -11.30 4.05
CA LYS A 125 -16.89 -11.49 5.50
C LYS A 125 -15.52 -11.10 6.06
N PRO A 126 -15.46 -10.61 7.32
CA PRO A 126 -14.20 -10.25 7.96
C PRO A 126 -13.13 -11.35 7.89
N GLU A 127 -13.56 -12.61 8.02
CA GLU A 127 -12.68 -13.78 7.98
C GLU A 127 -12.00 -13.94 6.62
N ASP A 128 -12.67 -13.61 5.52
CA ASP A 128 -12.10 -13.69 4.17
C ASP A 128 -10.91 -12.74 4.03
N PHE A 129 -11.01 -11.53 4.58
CA PHE A 129 -9.93 -10.55 4.57
C PHE A 129 -8.72 -11.06 5.36
N ILE A 130 -8.94 -11.63 6.54
CA ILE A 130 -7.88 -12.21 7.38
C ILE A 130 -7.22 -13.39 6.66
N ASN A 131 -8.01 -14.35 6.18
CA ASN A 131 -7.51 -15.56 5.55
C ASN A 131 -6.71 -15.26 4.29
N ASN A 132 -7.25 -14.38 3.44
CA ASN A 132 -6.57 -13.96 2.21
C ASN A 132 -5.29 -13.18 2.52
N PHE A 133 -5.29 -12.30 3.53
CA PHE A 133 -4.08 -11.57 3.90
C PHE A 133 -3.01 -12.50 4.47
N ASN A 134 -3.39 -13.43 5.36
CA ASN A 134 -2.47 -14.43 5.90
C ASN A 134 -1.87 -15.32 4.80
N LYS A 135 -2.69 -15.74 3.83
CA LYS A 135 -2.22 -16.51 2.66
C LYS A 135 -1.23 -15.69 1.82
N LEU A 136 -1.53 -14.42 1.59
CA LEU A 136 -0.65 -13.51 0.84
C LEU A 136 0.70 -13.31 1.56
N ILE A 137 0.70 -13.13 2.90
CA ILE A 137 1.93 -13.03 3.71
C ILE A 137 2.79 -14.28 3.52
N LYS A 138 2.20 -15.48 3.68
CA LYS A 138 2.90 -16.76 3.53
C LYS A 138 3.48 -16.92 2.12
N ASN A 139 2.70 -16.57 1.09
CA ASN A 139 3.13 -16.71 -0.30
C ASN A 139 4.31 -15.76 -0.60
N ILE A 140 4.23 -14.49 -0.21
CA ILE A 140 5.32 -13.54 -0.44
C ILE A 140 6.55 -13.89 0.41
N GLN A 141 6.37 -14.39 1.61
CA GLN A 141 7.48 -14.87 2.44
C GLN A 141 8.22 -16.03 1.80
N LYS A 142 7.49 -16.95 1.14
CA LYS A 142 8.05 -18.14 0.49
C LYS A 142 8.63 -17.84 -0.88
N ASP A 143 7.88 -17.13 -1.71
CA ASP A 143 8.13 -17.04 -3.16
C ASP A 143 8.64 -15.66 -3.59
N GLY A 144 8.71 -14.69 -2.67
CA GLY A 144 9.02 -13.29 -3.02
C GLY A 144 7.82 -12.56 -3.63
N ILE A 145 8.11 -11.37 -4.18
CA ILE A 145 7.10 -10.46 -4.75
C ILE A 145 7.16 -10.37 -6.29
N ASP A 146 7.99 -11.18 -6.93
CA ASP A 146 8.31 -11.06 -8.36
C ASP A 146 7.13 -11.28 -9.30
N LYS A 147 6.09 -12.00 -8.83
CA LYS A 147 4.85 -12.25 -9.56
C LYS A 147 3.81 -11.15 -9.38
N THR A 148 4.20 -9.95 -8.99
CA THR A 148 3.28 -8.83 -8.80
C THR A 148 3.85 -7.56 -9.41
N ILE A 149 2.95 -6.66 -9.79
CA ILE A 149 3.30 -5.29 -10.21
C ILE A 149 2.36 -4.35 -9.45
N ILE A 150 2.90 -3.32 -8.82
CA ILE A 150 2.10 -2.31 -8.11
C ILE A 150 1.85 -1.12 -9.05
N PRO A 151 0.59 -0.78 -9.34
CA PRO A 151 0.26 0.43 -10.07
C PRO A 151 0.42 1.66 -9.17
N ILE A 152 1.12 2.67 -9.67
CA ILE A 152 1.29 3.96 -9.00
C ILE A 152 0.85 5.10 -9.90
N THR A 153 0.51 6.24 -9.30
CA THR A 153 0.26 7.48 -10.03
C THR A 153 1.57 8.08 -10.54
N LYS A 154 1.48 9.05 -11.43
CA LYS A 154 2.64 9.83 -11.90
C LYS A 154 3.34 10.59 -10.77
N ASN A 155 2.70 10.80 -9.63
CA ASN A 155 3.26 11.45 -8.46
C ASN A 155 3.86 10.46 -7.45
N GLY A 156 3.76 9.15 -7.71
CA GLY A 156 4.35 8.10 -6.91
C GLY A 156 3.44 7.52 -5.83
N GLU A 157 2.16 7.88 -5.80
CA GLU A 157 1.21 7.26 -4.87
C GLU A 157 0.74 5.92 -5.41
N ILE A 158 0.68 4.90 -4.56
CA ILE A 158 0.14 3.60 -4.98
C ILE A 158 -1.36 3.71 -5.24
N ILE A 159 -1.83 3.08 -6.30
CA ILE A 159 -3.24 3.03 -6.67
C ILE A 159 -3.88 1.79 -6.08
N ASP A 160 -3.20 0.66 -6.21
CA ASP A 160 -3.59 -0.64 -5.66
C ASP A 160 -2.36 -1.38 -5.10
N GLY A 161 -2.57 -2.44 -4.33
CA GLY A 161 -1.51 -3.28 -3.80
C GLY A 161 -0.99 -2.87 -2.42
N ALA A 162 -1.75 -2.14 -1.62
CA ALA A 162 -1.36 -1.74 -0.27
C ALA A 162 -0.98 -2.93 0.64
N HIS A 163 -1.67 -4.07 0.54
CA HIS A 163 -1.30 -5.29 1.27
C HIS A 163 0.06 -5.83 0.83
N ARG A 164 0.31 -5.89 -0.48
CA ARG A 164 1.59 -6.34 -1.06
C ARG A 164 2.73 -5.41 -0.67
N LEU A 165 2.48 -4.09 -0.71
CA LEU A 165 3.48 -3.10 -0.31
C LEU A 165 3.81 -3.20 1.19
N ALA A 166 2.81 -3.40 2.06
CA ALA A 166 3.02 -3.57 3.49
C ALA A 166 3.87 -4.83 3.81
N ILE A 167 3.63 -5.94 3.11
CA ILE A 167 4.43 -7.16 3.24
C ILE A 167 5.85 -6.93 2.72
N ALA A 168 5.98 -6.32 1.54
CA ALA A 168 7.28 -6.01 0.95
C ALA A 168 8.10 -5.06 1.83
N LEU A 169 7.45 -4.13 2.52
CA LEU A 169 8.07 -3.24 3.49
C LEU A 169 8.64 -4.03 4.68
N TYR A 170 7.85 -4.97 5.22
CA TYR A 170 8.29 -5.79 6.34
C TYR A 170 9.50 -6.66 6.00
N PHE A 171 9.48 -7.34 4.86
CA PHE A 171 10.58 -8.19 4.39
C PHE A 171 11.68 -7.43 3.64
N ASN A 172 11.60 -6.10 3.54
CA ASN A 172 12.58 -5.25 2.86
C ASN A 172 12.81 -5.63 1.38
N LEU A 173 11.76 -5.97 0.68
CA LEU A 173 11.81 -6.37 -0.71
C LEU A 173 11.87 -5.17 -1.67
N LYS A 174 12.37 -5.41 -2.87
CA LYS A 174 12.13 -4.55 -4.03
C LYS A 174 10.78 -4.88 -4.62
N VAL A 175 10.09 -3.87 -5.14
CA VAL A 175 8.74 -3.99 -5.67
C VAL A 175 8.70 -3.50 -7.10
N PRO A 176 8.27 -4.35 -8.05
CA PRO A 176 8.00 -3.91 -9.41
C PRO A 176 6.76 -3.00 -9.45
N PHE A 177 6.84 -1.92 -10.24
CA PHE A 177 5.73 -0.99 -10.38
C PHE A 177 5.61 -0.43 -11.80
N VAL A 178 4.41 0.03 -12.13
CA VAL A 178 4.09 0.75 -13.36
C VAL A 178 3.43 2.08 -13.03
N MET A 179 3.66 3.09 -13.87
CA MET A 179 3.14 4.44 -13.66
C MET A 179 1.94 4.73 -14.56
N PHE A 180 0.95 5.35 -13.96
CA PHE A 180 -0.27 5.79 -14.62
C PHE A 180 -0.45 7.29 -14.50
N ASP A 181 -1.04 7.90 -15.49
CA ASP A 181 -1.46 9.30 -15.44
C ASP A 181 -2.85 9.40 -14.77
N LEU A 182 -2.87 9.09 -13.49
CA LEU A 182 -4.06 9.13 -12.64
C LEU A 182 -3.85 10.09 -11.47
N LEU A 183 -4.96 10.52 -10.89
CA LEU A 183 -4.97 11.33 -9.68
C LEU A 183 -4.54 10.48 -8.47
N ASP A 184 -3.92 11.14 -7.50
CA ASP A 184 -3.53 10.50 -6.25
C ASP A 184 -4.75 10.20 -5.39
N ALA A 185 -4.79 9.02 -4.81
CA ALA A 185 -5.73 8.68 -3.76
C ALA A 185 -5.20 9.19 -2.41
N ASN A 186 -6.04 9.86 -1.66
CA ASN A 186 -5.72 10.32 -0.32
C ASN A 186 -6.40 9.46 0.74
N TYR A 187 -5.73 8.41 1.17
CA TYR A 187 -6.14 7.53 2.27
C TYR A 187 -5.30 7.83 3.52
N ASN A 188 -5.26 9.13 3.90
CA ASN A 188 -4.56 9.55 5.11
C ASN A 188 -5.33 9.15 6.37
N LYS A 189 -4.74 9.37 7.54
CA LYS A 189 -5.37 9.06 8.83
C LYS A 189 -6.75 9.69 8.98
N GLN A 190 -6.91 10.97 8.61
CA GLN A 190 -8.18 11.69 8.76
C GLN A 190 -9.29 11.10 7.87
N PHE A 191 -8.93 10.59 6.68
CA PHE A 191 -9.87 9.89 5.82
C PHE A 191 -10.55 8.72 6.57
N PHE A 192 -9.76 7.91 7.30
CA PHE A 192 -10.29 6.76 8.05
C PHE A 192 -11.05 7.18 9.30
N ILE A 193 -10.56 8.17 10.04
CA ILE A 193 -11.26 8.71 11.24
C ILE A 193 -12.65 9.23 10.85
N ASN A 194 -12.76 10.00 9.76
CA ASN A 194 -14.04 10.53 9.26
C ASN A 194 -15.03 9.43 8.83
N ARG A 195 -14.55 8.21 8.65
CA ARG A 195 -15.33 7.02 8.28
C ARG A 195 -15.52 6.04 9.44
N GLY A 196 -15.28 6.49 10.66
CA GLY A 196 -15.52 5.73 11.88
C GLY A 196 -14.38 4.83 12.34
N PHE A 197 -13.16 4.96 11.77
CA PHE A 197 -11.99 4.29 12.31
C PHE A 197 -11.66 4.85 13.69
N ASN A 198 -11.51 3.97 14.69
CA ASN A 198 -11.36 4.35 16.07
C ASN A 198 -10.04 5.13 16.32
N GLU A 199 -10.14 6.32 16.89
CA GLU A 199 -8.99 7.16 17.19
C GLU A 199 -7.99 6.50 18.16
N LYS A 200 -8.46 5.63 19.07
CA LYS A 200 -7.57 4.88 19.97
C LYS A 200 -6.66 3.95 19.16
N TYR A 201 -7.20 3.29 18.14
CA TYR A 201 -6.41 2.44 17.22
C TYR A 201 -5.46 3.28 16.37
N ALA A 202 -5.93 4.43 15.88
CA ALA A 202 -5.05 5.34 15.16
C ALA A 202 -3.87 5.80 16.03
N LYS A 203 -4.09 6.13 17.30
CA LYS A 203 -3.02 6.47 18.25
C LYS A 203 -2.05 5.31 18.49
N ILE A 204 -2.52 4.06 18.53
CA ILE A 204 -1.65 2.88 18.65
C ILE A 204 -0.75 2.76 17.40
N ILE A 205 -1.31 2.89 16.21
CA ILE A 205 -0.53 2.86 14.98
C ILE A 205 0.49 3.99 14.94
N ASP A 206 0.09 5.22 15.24
CA ASP A 206 1.00 6.38 15.30
C ASP A 206 2.11 6.15 16.31
N LYS A 207 1.79 5.66 17.51
CA LYS A 207 2.74 5.36 18.57
C LYS A 207 3.74 4.29 18.15
N GLU A 208 3.28 3.19 17.58
CA GLU A 208 4.16 2.14 17.05
C GLU A 208 5.08 2.66 15.92
N ILE A 209 4.59 3.56 15.09
CA ILE A 209 5.37 4.18 14.02
C ILE A 209 6.35 5.21 14.59
N VAL A 210 5.95 6.05 15.54
CA VAL A 210 6.75 7.16 16.09
C VAL A 210 7.68 6.68 17.20
N GLU A 211 7.21 5.92 18.20
CA GLU A 211 8.02 5.50 19.36
C GLU A 211 9.14 4.53 18.99
N LYS A 212 8.90 3.62 18.04
CA LYS A 212 9.97 2.76 17.53
C LYS A 212 11.05 3.54 16.80
N ASN A 213 10.81 4.78 16.41
CA ASN A 213 11.63 5.46 15.41
C ASN A 213 12.07 6.87 15.75
N ASN A 214 11.54 7.52 16.78
CA ASN A 214 11.81 8.95 17.09
C ASN A 214 11.68 9.88 15.86
N TYR A 215 10.69 9.64 14.95
CA TYR A 215 10.60 10.36 13.70
C TYR A 215 9.19 10.83 13.38
N ASN A 216 9.08 12.08 12.91
CA ASN A 216 7.99 12.52 12.06
C ASN A 216 7.93 11.63 10.81
N ILE A 217 6.72 11.26 10.38
CA ILE A 217 6.47 10.44 9.20
C ILE A 217 6.82 11.25 7.95
N ASP A 218 8.11 11.46 7.72
CA ASP A 218 8.65 11.88 6.45
C ASP A 218 9.48 10.74 5.84
N LEU A 219 9.85 10.87 4.58
CA LEU A 219 10.62 9.83 3.88
C LEU A 219 12.01 9.62 4.47
N GLU A 220 12.58 10.60 5.17
CA GLU A 220 13.85 10.48 5.88
C GLU A 220 13.71 9.74 7.21
N GLY A 221 12.64 10.00 7.93
CA GLY A 221 12.28 9.26 9.14
C GLY A 221 12.10 7.77 8.87
N ILE A 222 11.43 7.41 7.78
CA ILE A 222 11.24 6.01 7.38
C ILE A 222 12.57 5.32 7.05
N LYS A 223 13.55 6.00 6.45
CA LYS A 223 14.89 5.44 6.18
C LYS A 223 15.70 5.13 7.45
N LYS A 224 15.61 6.01 8.46
CA LYS A 224 16.28 5.81 9.75
C LYS A 224 15.60 4.69 10.55
N TRP A 225 14.26 4.59 10.49
CA TRP A 225 13.46 3.52 11.07
C TRP A 225 13.93 2.14 10.61
N ARG A 226 14.21 1.99 9.32
CA ARG A 226 14.73 0.76 8.74
C ARG A 226 16.06 0.31 9.36
N LYS A 227 17.03 1.22 9.59
CA LYS A 227 18.31 0.86 10.22
C LYS A 227 18.12 0.22 11.59
N LYS A 228 17.15 0.71 12.37
CA LYS A 228 16.86 0.21 13.72
C LYS A 228 16.16 -1.15 13.73
N ILE A 229 15.24 -1.40 12.78
CA ILE A 229 14.59 -2.72 12.64
C ILE A 229 15.62 -3.76 12.25
N ILE A 230 16.44 -3.52 11.22
CA ILE A 230 17.47 -4.46 10.76
C ILE A 230 18.44 -4.78 11.90
N GLN A 231 18.90 -3.79 12.66
CA GLN A 231 19.76 -4.03 13.82
C GLN A 231 19.11 -4.88 14.90
N LYS A 232 17.80 -4.66 15.19
CA LYS A 232 17.11 -5.44 16.23
C LYS A 232 16.87 -6.90 15.84
N TYR A 233 16.67 -7.20 14.55
CA TYR A 233 16.42 -8.57 14.09
C TYR A 233 17.66 -9.34 13.68
N LEU A 234 18.78 -8.68 13.37
CA LEU A 234 20.08 -9.34 13.20
C LEU A 234 20.59 -10.00 14.50
N TRP A 235 20.16 -9.51 15.67
CA TRP A 235 20.51 -10.12 16.96
C TRP A 235 19.74 -11.43 17.27
N TYR A 236 18.66 -11.72 16.54
CA TYR A 236 17.88 -12.96 16.70
C TYR A 236 18.23 -14.05 15.68
N CYS A 237 19.10 -13.76 14.73
CA CYS A 237 19.51 -14.70 13.67
C CYS A 237 21.00 -15.12 13.76
N VAL A 238 21.66 -14.90 14.90
CA VAL A 238 22.99 -15.46 15.15
C VAL A 238 22.79 -16.67 16.08
N PRO A 239 23.26 -17.87 15.67
CA PRO A 239 23.13 -19.10 16.44
C PRO A 239 23.86 -19.04 17.78
#